data_d0c9ce95a50765ff40f907a3e9dd2dc5
#
_entry.id   d0c9ce95a50765ff40f907a3e9dd2dc5
#
_cell.length_a   1.000
_cell.length_b   1.000
_cell.length_c   1.000
_cell.angle_alpha   90.00
_cell.angle_beta   90.00
_cell.angle_gamma   90.00
#
_symmetry.space_group_name_H-M   'P 1'
#
loop_
_entity.id
_entity.type
_entity.pdbx_description
1 polymer ?
#
loop_
_entity_poly.entity_id
_entity_poly.type
_entity_poly.pdbx_seq_one_letter_code
_entity_poly.pdbx_strand_id
1 'polypeptide(L)'
;MTSAEMRFIKRREAVPRILCAGVIALDEVFRVEEFPRPDGKVQANGFFAVNGGCAANAAVAIARLGGRALLAGPMGGPKGEDANGDRVLRALEREHVDCTFCQRIPCLATALSTIFMNTRGDRTIVTYCDERIAATTPTDADAAIAVADVLLADNCFPDFVQPICAAARRRRLPVVLDGDRRTAENDPLFRLATHVVFSSECLRETTGAALKRIASNTDAFIAVSNGPEDILYLEGDAVRHLPVLSIVAVDMAPATPSTAALRWRWPKAKAKSRPCGLAPRWLASNALDSAARRVRRSGPRSRHSLPKSAYRRPCLNGRNRPSNYR
;
A
#
# COMPACT_ATOMS: atom_id res chain seq x y z
N MET A 1 -28.97 28.11 -23.66
CA MET A 1 -28.69 27.13 -22.61
C MET A 1 -29.95 26.96 -21.78
N THR A 2 -30.55 25.81 -21.82
CA THR A 2 -31.77 25.48 -21.07
C THR A 2 -31.46 25.13 -19.64
N SER A 3 -32.43 25.32 -18.71
CA SER A 3 -32.36 24.99 -17.29
C SER A 3 -31.94 23.49 -17.04
N ALA A 4 -32.12 22.60 -18.01
CA ALA A 4 -31.71 21.21 -17.98
C ALA A 4 -30.20 21.03 -18.23
N GLU A 5 -29.61 21.86 -19.10
CA GLU A 5 -28.16 21.82 -19.36
C GLU A 5 -27.35 22.36 -18.16
N MET A 6 -27.90 23.33 -17.42
CA MET A 6 -27.27 23.85 -16.20
C MET A 6 -27.35 22.87 -15.01
N ARG A 7 -28.31 21.94 -14.96
CA ARG A 7 -28.38 20.88 -13.96
C ARG A 7 -27.33 19.75 -14.17
N PHE A 8 -26.82 19.59 -15.40
CA PHE A 8 -25.82 18.61 -15.74
C PHE A 8 -24.40 19.01 -15.30
N ILE A 9 -24.12 20.29 -15.15
CA ILE A 9 -22.77 20.84 -14.86
C ILE A 9 -22.47 20.88 -13.34
N LYS A 10 -23.43 20.67 -12.45
CA LYS A 10 -23.30 20.85 -10.99
C LYS A 10 -23.30 19.58 -10.12
N ARG A 11 -23.20 18.38 -10.65
CA ARG A 11 -22.73 17.26 -9.86
C ARG A 11 -21.20 17.31 -9.83
N ARG A 12 -20.60 18.00 -8.85
CA ARG A 12 -19.25 17.68 -8.40
C ARG A 12 -19.26 16.17 -8.16
N GLU A 13 -18.56 15.42 -9.00
CA GLU A 13 -18.41 13.99 -8.79
C GLU A 13 -17.87 13.81 -7.38
N ALA A 14 -18.65 13.18 -6.51
CA ALA A 14 -18.22 12.93 -5.15
C ALA A 14 -16.95 12.06 -5.21
N VAL A 15 -15.91 12.51 -4.51
CA VAL A 15 -14.65 11.76 -4.42
C VAL A 15 -14.94 10.36 -3.89
N PRO A 16 -14.60 9.28 -4.62
CA PRO A 16 -14.92 7.93 -4.19
C PRO A 16 -14.23 7.57 -2.88
N ARG A 17 -14.92 6.80 -2.06
CA ARG A 17 -14.41 6.23 -0.81
C ARG A 17 -13.82 4.86 -1.10
N ILE A 18 -12.55 4.70 -0.85
CA ILE A 18 -11.83 3.46 -1.13
C ILE A 18 -11.46 2.81 0.19
N LEU A 19 -11.99 1.62 0.45
CA LEU A 19 -11.60 0.80 1.58
C LEU A 19 -10.36 -0.01 1.19
N CYS A 20 -9.26 0.20 1.90
CA CYS A 20 -8.07 -0.65 1.84
C CYS A 20 -8.19 -1.70 2.96
N ALA A 21 -8.07 -2.99 2.64
CA ALA A 21 -8.20 -4.07 3.62
C ALA A 21 -6.99 -5.01 3.57
N GLY A 22 -6.37 -5.28 4.71
CA GLY A 22 -5.22 -6.19 4.80
C GLY A 22 -4.17 -5.77 5.84
N VAL A 23 -2.90 -5.92 5.48
CA VAL A 23 -1.77 -5.75 6.41
C VAL A 23 -1.57 -4.31 6.84
N ILE A 24 -1.45 -4.15 8.16
CA ILE A 24 -0.98 -2.94 8.83
C ILE A 24 0.26 -3.32 9.63
N ALA A 25 1.38 -2.63 9.42
CA ALA A 25 2.64 -2.90 10.08
C ALA A 25 3.39 -1.61 10.45
N LEU A 26 4.40 -1.75 11.30
CA LEU A 26 5.45 -0.74 11.47
C LEU A 26 6.67 -1.19 10.66
N ASP A 27 7.19 -0.33 9.79
CA ASP A 27 8.42 -0.57 9.08
C ASP A 27 9.55 0.26 9.72
N GLU A 28 10.59 -0.42 10.18
CA GLU A 28 11.83 0.16 10.70
C GLU A 28 12.92 0.06 9.64
N VAL A 29 13.32 1.19 9.08
CA VAL A 29 14.26 1.26 7.95
C VAL A 29 15.61 1.73 8.43
N PHE A 30 16.63 0.89 8.25
CA PHE A 30 18.02 1.20 8.51
C PHE A 30 18.75 1.42 7.18
N ARG A 31 19.33 2.60 7.01
CA ARG A 31 20.24 2.85 5.90
C ARG A 31 21.63 2.35 6.26
N VAL A 32 22.19 1.49 5.41
CA VAL A 32 23.53 0.92 5.59
C VAL A 32 24.33 1.09 4.30
N GLU A 33 25.64 1.07 4.39
CA GLU A 33 26.50 1.03 3.20
C GLU A 33 26.48 -0.37 2.59
N GLU A 34 26.64 -1.39 3.45
CA GLU A 34 26.58 -2.81 3.09
C GLU A 34 25.65 -3.55 4.05
N PHE A 35 25.06 -4.64 3.57
CA PHE A 35 24.24 -5.49 4.42
C PHE A 35 25.09 -6.21 5.48
N PRO A 36 24.54 -6.42 6.71
CA PRO A 36 25.22 -7.20 7.73
C PRO A 36 25.57 -8.61 7.20
N ARG A 37 26.81 -9.02 7.40
CA ARG A 37 27.22 -10.42 7.18
C ARG A 37 26.87 -11.24 8.42
N PRO A 38 26.75 -12.58 8.32
CA PRO A 38 26.66 -13.45 9.49
C PRO A 38 27.74 -13.08 10.51
N ASP A 39 27.37 -13.02 11.79
CA ASP A 39 28.21 -12.62 12.92
C ASP A 39 28.86 -11.21 12.82
N GLY A 40 28.45 -10.41 11.83
CA GLY A 40 28.94 -9.07 11.60
C GLY A 40 28.12 -8.00 12.31
N LYS A 41 28.76 -6.86 12.61
CA LYS A 41 28.13 -5.64 13.10
C LYS A 41 28.32 -4.53 12.09
N VAL A 42 27.21 -3.90 11.68
CA VAL A 42 27.22 -2.76 10.76
C VAL A 42 26.61 -1.55 11.45
N GLN A 43 27.25 -0.39 11.30
CA GLN A 43 26.72 0.88 11.76
C GLN A 43 25.81 1.46 10.67
N ALA A 44 24.53 1.64 11.00
CA ALA A 44 23.61 2.34 10.10
C ALA A 44 23.95 3.83 10.05
N ASN A 45 23.88 4.42 8.86
CA ASN A 45 24.06 5.86 8.62
C ASN A 45 22.74 6.63 8.60
N GLY A 46 21.61 5.94 8.78
CA GLY A 46 20.29 6.53 8.94
C GLY A 46 19.28 5.53 9.50
N PHE A 47 18.30 6.05 10.23
CA PHE A 47 17.17 5.27 10.76
C PHE A 47 15.89 6.10 10.70
N PHE A 48 14.81 5.46 10.27
CA PHE A 48 13.46 6.00 10.38
C PHE A 48 12.44 4.86 10.52
N ALA A 49 11.34 5.15 11.18
CA ALA A 49 10.26 4.19 11.31
C ALA A 49 8.95 4.83 10.84
N VAL A 50 8.28 4.13 9.94
CA VAL A 50 7.09 4.60 9.21
C VAL A 50 5.98 3.56 9.27
N ASN A 51 4.76 3.94 8.90
CA ASN A 51 3.72 2.96 8.65
C ASN A 51 4.10 2.07 7.47
N GLY A 52 3.84 0.80 7.58
CA GLY A 52 4.03 -0.23 6.58
C GLY A 52 2.80 -1.12 6.43
N GLY A 53 2.96 -2.13 5.58
CA GLY A 53 1.89 -3.04 5.19
C GLY A 53 1.17 -2.59 3.92
N CYS A 54 0.83 -3.56 3.05
CA CYS A 54 0.31 -3.29 1.71
C CYS A 54 -0.97 -2.45 1.74
N ALA A 55 -1.95 -2.82 2.60
CA ALA A 55 -3.20 -2.07 2.74
C ALA A 55 -2.99 -0.66 3.30
N ALA A 56 -2.13 -0.49 4.32
CA ALA A 56 -1.86 0.81 4.92
C ALA A 56 -1.13 1.74 3.95
N ASN A 57 -0.13 1.24 3.21
CA ASN A 57 0.59 1.99 2.18
C ASN A 57 -0.34 2.43 1.04
N ALA A 58 -1.25 1.54 0.61
CA ALA A 58 -2.26 1.86 -0.39
C ALA A 58 -3.21 2.97 0.09
N ALA A 59 -3.65 2.92 1.35
CA ALA A 59 -4.51 3.94 1.93
C ALA A 59 -3.84 5.32 1.96
N VAL A 60 -2.57 5.39 2.38
CA VAL A 60 -1.77 6.63 2.36
C VAL A 60 -1.62 7.16 0.93
N ALA A 61 -1.31 6.29 -0.03
CA ALA A 61 -1.17 6.71 -1.43
C ALA A 61 -2.49 7.29 -1.97
N ILE A 62 -3.63 6.67 -1.68
CA ILE A 62 -4.96 7.16 -2.06
C ILE A 62 -5.23 8.53 -1.44
N ALA A 63 -4.98 8.70 -0.13
CA ALA A 63 -5.18 9.96 0.57
C ALA A 63 -4.30 11.08 -0.02
N ARG A 64 -3.02 10.82 -0.26
CA ARG A 64 -2.08 11.77 -0.88
C ARG A 64 -2.48 12.17 -2.30
N LEU A 65 -3.11 11.27 -3.03
CA LEU A 65 -3.69 11.56 -4.36
C LEU A 65 -5.01 12.35 -4.28
N GLY A 66 -5.52 12.63 -3.08
CA GLY A 66 -6.75 13.38 -2.83
C GLY A 66 -8.02 12.51 -2.84
N GLY A 67 -7.89 11.17 -2.73
CA GLY A 67 -8.97 10.23 -2.52
C GLY A 67 -9.43 10.22 -1.05
N ARG A 68 -10.58 9.60 -0.78
CA ARG A 68 -11.07 9.32 0.59
C ARG A 68 -10.69 7.89 0.92
N ALA A 69 -9.62 7.73 1.72
CA ALA A 69 -9.10 6.43 2.11
C ALA A 69 -9.68 5.99 3.45
N LEU A 70 -10.23 4.76 3.49
CA LEU A 70 -10.58 4.04 4.69
C LEU A 70 -9.65 2.83 4.80
N LEU A 71 -9.29 2.43 6.02
CA LEU A 71 -8.42 1.29 6.26
C LEU A 71 -9.08 0.30 7.19
N ALA A 72 -9.04 -0.98 6.82
CA ALA A 72 -9.44 -2.13 7.63
C ALA A 72 -8.28 -3.11 7.72
N GLY A 73 -7.94 -3.52 8.93
CA GLY A 73 -6.88 -4.50 9.15
C GLY A 73 -6.70 -4.83 10.62
N PRO A 74 -6.24 -6.04 10.94
CA PRO A 74 -5.93 -6.42 12.32
C PRO A 74 -4.57 -5.83 12.72
N MET A 75 -4.46 -5.41 13.97
CA MET A 75 -3.24 -4.90 14.57
C MET A 75 -3.24 -5.14 16.09
N GLY A 76 -2.09 -4.93 16.71
CA GLY A 76 -1.91 -5.20 18.13
C GLY A 76 -2.70 -4.29 19.05
N GLY A 77 -2.90 -4.76 20.25
CA GLY A 77 -3.44 -4.21 21.49
C GLY A 77 -4.39 -3.00 21.46
N PRO A 78 -5.23 -2.81 22.44
CA PRO A 78 -5.93 -1.54 22.59
C PRO A 78 -4.93 -0.39 22.82
N LYS A 79 -5.40 0.84 22.69
CA LYS A 79 -4.58 2.04 22.85
C LYS A 79 -3.83 2.02 24.19
N GLY A 80 -2.51 2.20 24.12
CA GLY A 80 -1.60 2.19 25.26
C GLY A 80 -0.95 0.83 25.57
N GLU A 81 -1.46 -0.27 25.02
CA GLU A 81 -0.85 -1.60 25.19
C GLU A 81 0.18 -1.94 24.13
N ASP A 82 -0.01 -1.46 22.90
CA ASP A 82 0.92 -1.66 21.79
C ASP A 82 1.41 -0.30 21.24
N ALA A 83 2.59 0.09 21.67
CA ALA A 83 3.22 1.35 21.29
C ALA A 83 3.45 1.47 19.78
N ASN A 84 3.77 0.35 19.11
CA ASN A 84 3.99 0.30 17.66
C ASN A 84 2.67 0.56 16.90
N GLY A 85 1.58 -0.11 17.30
CA GLY A 85 0.28 0.11 16.71
C GLY A 85 -0.22 1.53 16.93
N ASP A 86 -0.02 2.09 18.10
CA ASP A 86 -0.37 3.48 18.39
C ASP A 86 0.42 4.47 17.53
N ARG A 87 1.70 4.17 17.29
CA ARG A 87 2.56 4.97 16.41
C ARG A 87 2.05 4.93 14.96
N VAL A 88 1.72 3.73 14.47
CA VAL A 88 1.20 3.53 13.12
C VAL A 88 -0.12 4.26 12.92
N LEU A 89 -1.09 4.10 13.84
CA LEU A 89 -2.38 4.80 13.74
C LEU A 89 -2.22 6.31 13.71
N ARG A 90 -1.41 6.88 14.61
CA ARG A 90 -1.14 8.32 14.59
C ARG A 90 -0.50 8.80 13.29
N ALA A 91 0.34 7.99 12.65
CA ALA A 91 0.94 8.32 11.36
C ALA A 91 -0.10 8.29 10.23
N LEU A 92 -0.99 7.29 10.21
CA LEU A 92 -2.06 7.14 9.24
C LEU A 92 -3.11 8.27 9.35
N GLU A 93 -3.49 8.64 10.57
CA GLU A 93 -4.39 9.77 10.83
C GLU A 93 -3.84 11.10 10.31
N ARG A 94 -2.52 11.34 10.46
CA ARG A 94 -1.85 12.52 9.89
C ARG A 94 -1.88 12.55 8.36
N GLU A 95 -1.93 11.39 7.74
CA GLU A 95 -2.10 11.24 6.27
C GLU A 95 -3.58 11.28 5.86
N HIS A 96 -4.50 11.61 6.78
CA HIS A 96 -5.95 11.67 6.55
C HIS A 96 -6.57 10.33 6.13
N VAL A 97 -6.03 9.22 6.60
CA VAL A 97 -6.63 7.88 6.46
C VAL A 97 -7.64 7.66 7.58
N ASP A 98 -8.84 7.24 7.23
CA ASP A 98 -9.87 6.84 8.19
C ASP A 98 -9.58 5.42 8.68
N CYS A 99 -9.19 5.27 9.94
CA CYS A 99 -8.82 4.02 10.58
C CYS A 99 -9.96 3.37 11.39
N THR A 100 -11.22 3.78 11.17
CA THR A 100 -12.38 3.30 11.94
C THR A 100 -12.52 1.77 11.92
N PHE A 101 -12.09 1.11 10.85
CA PHE A 101 -12.18 -0.35 10.71
C PHE A 101 -10.86 -1.07 11.02
N CYS A 102 -9.87 -0.39 11.60
CA CYS A 102 -8.68 -1.04 12.13
C CYS A 102 -9.03 -1.77 13.43
N GLN A 103 -8.85 -3.08 13.44
CA GLN A 103 -9.25 -3.95 14.55
C GLN A 103 -8.07 -4.17 15.49
N ARG A 104 -8.19 -3.68 16.73
CA ARG A 104 -7.16 -3.84 17.77
C ARG A 104 -7.37 -5.15 18.53
N ILE A 105 -6.34 -6.00 18.57
CA ILE A 105 -6.40 -7.33 19.20
C ILE A 105 -5.63 -7.30 20.52
N PRO A 106 -6.31 -7.46 21.68
CA PRO A 106 -5.67 -7.41 23.00
C PRO A 106 -4.53 -8.43 23.14
N CYS A 107 -3.51 -8.08 23.90
CA CYS A 107 -2.36 -8.92 24.22
C CYS A 107 -1.52 -9.34 23.01
N LEU A 108 -1.66 -8.67 21.85
CA LEU A 108 -0.85 -8.89 20.67
C LEU A 108 -0.10 -7.62 20.28
N ALA A 109 1.00 -7.78 19.54
CA ALA A 109 1.75 -6.67 18.97
C ALA A 109 1.42 -6.51 17.48
N THR A 110 1.40 -5.26 17.00
CA THR A 110 1.29 -4.95 15.57
C THR A 110 2.46 -5.55 14.81
N ALA A 111 2.21 -6.05 13.60
CA ALA A 111 3.25 -6.57 12.72
C ALA A 111 4.39 -5.56 12.53
N LEU A 112 5.60 -6.08 12.43
CA LEU A 112 6.84 -5.32 12.34
C LEU A 112 7.68 -5.81 11.17
N SER A 113 8.26 -4.87 10.43
CA SER A 113 9.30 -5.16 9.45
C SER A 113 10.57 -4.40 9.80
N THR A 114 11.72 -5.08 9.79
CA THR A 114 13.03 -4.44 9.79
C THR A 114 13.60 -4.50 8.38
N ILE A 115 13.91 -3.32 7.83
CA ILE A 115 14.34 -3.17 6.44
C ILE A 115 15.75 -2.59 6.44
N PHE A 116 16.71 -3.34 5.91
CA PHE A 116 18.02 -2.82 5.58
C PHE A 116 18.03 -2.34 4.14
N MET A 117 18.47 -1.11 3.91
CA MET A 117 18.55 -0.51 2.58
C MET A 117 19.97 0.04 2.35
N ASN A 118 20.62 -0.40 1.28
CA ASN A 118 21.94 0.07 0.93
C ASN A 118 21.91 1.31 0.02
N THR A 119 23.09 1.83 -0.33
CA THR A 119 23.23 3.03 -1.18
C THR A 119 22.80 2.80 -2.63
N ARG A 120 22.67 1.54 -3.07
CA ARG A 120 22.20 1.19 -4.42
C ARG A 120 20.68 1.06 -4.51
N GLY A 121 19.98 1.12 -3.33
CA GLY A 121 18.54 0.88 -3.25
C GLY A 121 18.14 -0.58 -3.08
N ASP A 122 19.11 -1.51 -2.97
CA ASP A 122 18.80 -2.91 -2.67
C ASP A 122 18.25 -3.01 -1.24
N ARG A 123 17.34 -3.96 -1.01
CA ARG A 123 16.67 -4.15 0.27
C ARG A 123 16.78 -5.59 0.77
N THR A 124 16.94 -5.73 2.07
CA THR A 124 16.74 -6.98 2.79
C THR A 124 15.74 -6.74 3.90
N ILE A 125 14.68 -7.54 3.95
CA ILE A 125 13.54 -7.33 4.83
C ILE A 125 13.37 -8.55 5.73
N VAL A 126 13.23 -8.31 7.04
CA VAL A 126 12.82 -9.29 8.02
C VAL A 126 11.49 -8.86 8.60
N THR A 127 10.48 -9.71 8.48
CA THR A 127 9.13 -9.43 8.97
C THR A 127 8.78 -10.32 10.15
N TYR A 128 8.05 -9.77 11.10
CA TYR A 128 7.42 -10.50 12.18
C TYR A 128 5.94 -10.15 12.29
N CYS A 129 5.09 -11.16 12.35
CA CYS A 129 3.68 -11.03 12.64
C CYS A 129 3.25 -12.22 13.47
N ASP A 130 2.56 -11.96 14.58
CA ASP A 130 1.95 -13.03 15.38
C ASP A 130 0.88 -13.74 14.55
N GLU A 131 0.90 -15.08 14.53
CA GLU A 131 -0.05 -15.90 13.75
C GLU A 131 -1.52 -15.60 14.12
N ARG A 132 -1.78 -15.21 15.36
CA ARG A 132 -3.13 -14.84 15.82
C ARG A 132 -3.62 -13.53 15.19
N ILE A 133 -2.71 -12.60 14.84
CA ILE A 133 -3.04 -11.42 14.03
C ILE A 133 -3.43 -11.87 12.62
N ALA A 134 -2.63 -12.75 12.01
CA ALA A 134 -2.88 -13.23 10.65
C ALA A 134 -4.19 -14.04 10.53
N ALA A 135 -4.55 -14.80 11.57
CA ALA A 135 -5.79 -15.59 11.65
C ALA A 135 -7.03 -14.80 12.13
N THR A 136 -6.90 -13.49 12.34
CA THR A 136 -8.03 -12.64 12.76
C THR A 136 -9.06 -12.52 11.64
N THR A 137 -10.34 -12.58 11.99
CA THR A 137 -11.46 -12.27 11.09
C THR A 137 -12.02 -10.88 11.36
N PRO A 138 -12.62 -10.20 10.37
CA PRO A 138 -13.20 -8.87 10.58
C PRO A 138 -14.43 -8.95 11.48
N THR A 139 -14.57 -8.01 12.41
CA THR A 139 -15.72 -7.95 13.32
C THR A 139 -17.03 -7.71 12.57
N ASP A 140 -17.03 -6.83 11.56
CA ASP A 140 -18.18 -6.51 10.72
C ASP A 140 -17.75 -6.12 9.29
N ALA A 141 -17.71 -7.12 8.42
CA ALA A 141 -17.36 -6.92 7.01
C ALA A 141 -18.43 -6.12 6.24
N ASP A 142 -19.70 -6.27 6.59
CA ASP A 142 -20.79 -5.58 5.91
C ASP A 142 -20.83 -4.08 6.27
N ALA A 143 -20.55 -3.71 7.53
CA ALA A 143 -20.40 -2.32 7.93
C ALA A 143 -19.23 -1.63 7.22
N ALA A 144 -18.08 -2.30 7.14
CA ALA A 144 -16.91 -1.77 6.44
C ALA A 144 -17.20 -1.50 4.94
N ILE A 145 -17.93 -2.40 4.28
CA ILE A 145 -18.31 -2.26 2.88
C ILE A 145 -19.47 -1.27 2.67
N ALA A 146 -20.33 -1.06 3.67
CA ALA A 146 -21.48 -0.14 3.55
C ALA A 146 -21.06 1.30 3.24
N VAL A 147 -19.88 1.70 3.67
CA VAL A 147 -19.34 3.07 3.52
C VAL A 147 -18.36 3.22 2.38
N ALA A 148 -18.07 2.14 1.63
CA ALA A 148 -17.11 2.14 0.55
C ALA A 148 -17.76 2.16 -0.84
N ASP A 149 -17.06 2.72 -1.81
CA ASP A 149 -17.42 2.69 -3.23
C ASP A 149 -16.55 1.69 -4.02
N VAL A 150 -15.35 1.37 -3.48
CA VAL A 150 -14.38 0.41 -4.04
C VAL A 150 -13.66 -0.29 -2.89
N LEU A 151 -13.40 -1.59 -3.02
CA LEU A 151 -12.52 -2.35 -2.14
C LEU A 151 -11.16 -2.55 -2.80
N LEU A 152 -10.10 -2.30 -2.04
CA LEU A 152 -8.73 -2.68 -2.32
C LEU A 152 -8.26 -3.59 -1.19
N ALA A 153 -7.95 -4.84 -1.51
CA ALA A 153 -7.47 -5.81 -0.52
C ALA A 153 -6.10 -6.35 -0.92
N ASP A 154 -5.22 -6.61 0.03
CA ASP A 154 -4.06 -7.47 -0.19
C ASP A 154 -4.39 -8.93 0.13
N ASN A 155 -3.52 -9.87 -0.27
CA ASN A 155 -3.72 -11.29 -0.02
C ASN A 155 -2.90 -11.82 1.18
N CYS A 156 -2.39 -10.94 2.03
CA CYS A 156 -1.50 -11.34 3.13
C CYS A 156 -2.25 -11.93 4.31
N PHE A 157 -3.43 -11.41 4.62
CA PHE A 157 -4.31 -11.91 5.70
C PHE A 157 -5.63 -12.44 5.13
N PRO A 158 -5.64 -13.63 4.51
CA PRO A 158 -6.81 -14.15 3.80
C PRO A 158 -8.04 -14.28 4.68
N ASP A 159 -7.90 -14.70 5.95
CA ASP A 159 -9.01 -14.85 6.89
C ASP A 159 -9.69 -13.53 7.21
N PHE A 160 -8.93 -12.43 7.19
CA PHE A 160 -9.45 -11.09 7.39
C PHE A 160 -10.10 -10.51 6.12
N VAL A 161 -9.46 -10.68 4.97
CA VAL A 161 -9.92 -9.99 3.75
C VAL A 161 -11.01 -10.75 2.99
N GLN A 162 -11.06 -12.09 3.07
CA GLN A 162 -12.03 -12.89 2.34
C GLN A 162 -13.49 -12.55 2.68
N PRO A 163 -13.91 -12.40 3.96
CA PRO A 163 -15.27 -11.97 4.31
C PRO A 163 -15.61 -10.58 3.77
N ILE A 164 -14.65 -9.64 3.78
CA ILE A 164 -14.83 -8.29 3.25
C ILE A 164 -14.98 -8.31 1.73
N CYS A 165 -14.16 -9.11 1.03
CA CYS A 165 -14.28 -9.32 -0.42
C CYS A 165 -15.65 -9.94 -0.78
N ALA A 166 -16.11 -10.92 -0.02
CA ALA A 166 -17.42 -11.54 -0.22
C ALA A 166 -18.57 -10.53 -0.02
N ALA A 167 -18.49 -9.69 1.02
CA ALA A 167 -19.45 -8.61 1.25
C ALA A 167 -19.47 -7.59 0.09
N ALA A 168 -18.29 -7.20 -0.43
CA ALA A 168 -18.18 -6.31 -1.57
C ALA A 168 -18.80 -6.93 -2.85
N ARG A 169 -18.58 -8.21 -3.09
CA ARG A 169 -19.19 -8.93 -4.22
C ARG A 169 -20.71 -8.99 -4.13
N ARG A 170 -21.27 -9.26 -2.93
CA ARG A 170 -22.73 -9.21 -2.73
C ARG A 170 -23.32 -7.86 -3.12
N ARG A 171 -22.60 -6.78 -2.84
CA ARG A 171 -22.99 -5.40 -3.19
C ARG A 171 -22.56 -4.95 -4.59
N ARG A 172 -21.95 -5.84 -5.36
CA ARG A 172 -21.44 -5.55 -6.72
C ARG A 172 -20.44 -4.39 -6.77
N LEU A 173 -19.69 -4.19 -5.69
CA LEU A 173 -18.61 -3.22 -5.69
C LEU A 173 -17.39 -3.76 -6.46
N PRO A 174 -16.61 -2.89 -7.10
CA PRO A 174 -15.31 -3.27 -7.60
C PRO A 174 -14.41 -3.77 -6.46
N VAL A 175 -13.82 -4.96 -6.65
CA VAL A 175 -12.86 -5.57 -5.74
C VAL A 175 -11.54 -5.67 -6.47
N VAL A 176 -10.55 -5.01 -5.99
CA VAL A 176 -9.21 -5.08 -6.54
C VAL A 176 -8.30 -5.74 -5.53
N LEU A 177 -7.66 -6.83 -5.94
CA LEU A 177 -6.76 -7.62 -5.12
C LEU A 177 -5.32 -7.31 -5.49
N ASP A 178 -4.53 -6.93 -4.49
CA ASP A 178 -3.09 -6.81 -4.57
C ASP A 178 -2.45 -8.16 -4.20
N GLY A 179 -1.89 -8.84 -5.19
CA GLY A 179 -1.25 -10.13 -5.03
C GLY A 179 0.22 -9.95 -4.66
N ASP A 180 0.49 -9.74 -3.38
CA ASP A 180 1.84 -9.57 -2.85
C ASP A 180 2.43 -10.87 -2.28
N ARG A 181 1.61 -11.66 -1.56
CA ARG A 181 2.03 -12.95 -1.00
C ARG A 181 1.84 -14.08 -2.01
N ARG A 182 2.84 -14.95 -2.09
CA ARG A 182 2.73 -16.19 -2.89
C ARG A 182 1.53 -17.02 -2.44
N THR A 183 0.72 -17.41 -3.39
CA THR A 183 -0.48 -18.20 -3.18
C THR A 183 -0.71 -19.17 -4.35
N ALA A 184 -1.66 -20.09 -4.20
CA ALA A 184 -2.01 -21.00 -5.26
C ALA A 184 -2.72 -20.27 -6.43
N GLU A 185 -2.52 -20.74 -7.66
CA GLU A 185 -3.14 -20.14 -8.85
C GLU A 185 -4.69 -20.19 -8.81
N ASN A 186 -5.28 -21.04 -7.97
CA ASN A 186 -6.71 -21.19 -7.75
C ASN A 186 -7.19 -20.62 -6.41
N ASP A 187 -6.46 -19.69 -5.81
CA ASP A 187 -6.84 -19.07 -4.54
C ASP A 187 -8.29 -18.56 -4.58
N PRO A 188 -9.13 -18.87 -3.58
CA PRO A 188 -10.53 -18.43 -3.53
C PRO A 188 -10.70 -16.90 -3.62
N LEU A 189 -9.73 -16.11 -3.17
CA LEU A 189 -9.76 -14.65 -3.27
C LEU A 189 -9.84 -14.16 -4.72
N PHE A 190 -9.26 -14.89 -5.68
CA PHE A 190 -9.30 -14.50 -7.10
C PHE A 190 -10.71 -14.51 -7.67
N ARG A 191 -11.57 -15.42 -7.21
CA ARG A 191 -12.99 -15.48 -7.61
C ARG A 191 -13.83 -14.35 -7.01
N LEU A 192 -13.38 -13.78 -5.91
CA LEU A 192 -14.03 -12.64 -5.26
C LEU A 192 -13.57 -11.31 -5.84
N ALA A 193 -12.44 -11.28 -6.53
CA ALA A 193 -11.89 -10.08 -7.15
C ALA A 193 -12.58 -9.76 -8.49
N THR A 194 -12.60 -8.48 -8.85
CA THR A 194 -12.89 -7.99 -10.21
C THR A 194 -11.61 -7.71 -10.97
N HIS A 195 -10.53 -7.41 -10.25
CA HIS A 195 -9.21 -7.14 -10.77
C HIS A 195 -8.18 -7.76 -9.82
N VAL A 196 -7.21 -8.47 -10.35
CA VAL A 196 -6.06 -8.98 -9.59
C VAL A 196 -4.79 -8.41 -10.21
N VAL A 197 -3.98 -7.77 -9.38
CA VAL A 197 -2.69 -7.22 -9.79
C VAL A 197 -1.61 -7.85 -8.93
N PHE A 198 -0.73 -8.61 -9.57
CA PHE A 198 0.38 -9.28 -8.89
C PHE A 198 1.65 -8.43 -8.93
N SER A 199 2.49 -8.58 -7.91
CA SER A 199 3.92 -8.31 -8.05
C SER A 199 4.61 -9.49 -8.73
N SER A 200 5.70 -9.26 -9.45
CA SER A 200 6.50 -10.34 -10.05
C SER A 200 7.06 -11.30 -9.00
N GLU A 201 7.28 -10.83 -7.79
CA GLU A 201 7.78 -11.64 -6.66
C GLU A 201 6.72 -12.63 -6.15
N CYS A 202 5.44 -12.31 -6.31
CA CYS A 202 4.33 -13.18 -5.92
C CYS A 202 4.20 -14.41 -6.82
N LEU A 203 4.49 -14.24 -8.11
CA LEU A 203 4.42 -15.32 -9.09
C LEU A 203 5.76 -16.06 -9.19
N ARG A 204 5.69 -17.40 -9.35
CA ARG A 204 6.91 -18.20 -9.59
C ARG A 204 7.56 -17.87 -10.93
N GLU A 205 6.74 -17.46 -11.89
CA GLU A 205 7.13 -17.08 -13.25
C GLU A 205 6.26 -15.91 -13.70
N THR A 206 6.91 -14.86 -14.18
CA THR A 206 6.24 -13.69 -14.75
C THR A 206 6.06 -13.92 -16.26
N THR A 207 5.23 -14.89 -16.62
CA THR A 207 5.01 -15.25 -18.01
C THR A 207 3.54 -15.12 -18.40
N GLY A 208 3.28 -14.92 -19.69
CA GLY A 208 1.92 -14.93 -20.21
C GLY A 208 1.19 -16.27 -19.96
N ALA A 209 1.93 -17.38 -19.86
CA ALA A 209 1.37 -18.68 -19.52
C ALA A 209 0.88 -18.72 -18.07
N ALA A 210 1.61 -18.17 -17.12
CA ALA A 210 1.18 -18.06 -15.72
C ALA A 210 -0.10 -17.22 -15.59
N LEU A 211 -0.16 -16.08 -16.27
CA LEU A 211 -1.36 -15.25 -16.27
C LEU A 211 -2.60 -15.98 -16.83
N LYS A 212 -2.43 -16.79 -17.91
CA LYS A 212 -3.52 -17.58 -18.49
C LYS A 212 -4.00 -18.69 -17.56
N ARG A 213 -3.08 -19.38 -16.84
CA ARG A 213 -3.46 -20.38 -15.84
C ARG A 213 -4.28 -19.78 -14.69
N ILE A 214 -3.91 -18.59 -14.23
CA ILE A 214 -4.69 -17.89 -13.20
C ILE A 214 -6.05 -17.48 -13.76
N ALA A 215 -6.08 -16.92 -14.98
CA ALA A 215 -7.32 -16.49 -15.63
C ALA A 215 -8.33 -17.62 -15.85
N SER A 216 -7.87 -18.86 -15.98
CA SER A 216 -8.78 -20.01 -16.08
C SER A 216 -9.58 -20.29 -14.80
N ASN A 217 -9.18 -19.68 -13.66
CA ASN A 217 -9.81 -19.87 -12.37
C ASN A 217 -10.68 -18.66 -11.92
N THR A 218 -10.71 -17.57 -12.69
CA THR A 218 -11.43 -16.35 -12.33
C THR A 218 -11.83 -15.53 -13.55
N ASP A 219 -12.94 -14.79 -13.44
CA ASP A 219 -13.36 -13.79 -14.45
C ASP A 219 -12.72 -12.41 -14.21
N ALA A 220 -11.81 -12.29 -13.25
CA ALA A 220 -11.15 -11.03 -12.93
C ALA A 220 -10.21 -10.58 -14.07
N PHE A 221 -10.07 -9.26 -14.22
CA PHE A 221 -8.94 -8.70 -14.97
C PHE A 221 -7.63 -9.04 -14.25
N ILE A 222 -6.63 -9.52 -14.99
CA ILE A 222 -5.34 -9.96 -14.43
C ILE A 222 -4.20 -9.15 -15.02
N ALA A 223 -3.34 -8.64 -14.13
CA ALA A 223 -2.11 -7.97 -14.49
C ALA A 223 -0.97 -8.35 -13.53
N VAL A 224 0.28 -8.19 -13.99
CA VAL A 224 1.47 -8.34 -13.17
C VAL A 224 2.42 -7.18 -13.40
N SER A 225 2.88 -6.55 -12.32
CA SER A 225 3.95 -5.55 -12.34
C SER A 225 5.31 -6.24 -12.21
N ASN A 226 6.33 -5.77 -12.93
CA ASN A 226 7.66 -6.36 -12.95
C ASN A 226 8.75 -5.29 -12.74
N GLY A 227 8.65 -4.55 -11.64
CA GLY A 227 9.60 -3.48 -11.33
C GLY A 227 9.68 -2.44 -12.45
N PRO A 228 10.87 -2.20 -13.03
CA PRO A 228 11.07 -1.24 -14.11
C PRO A 228 10.59 -1.73 -15.49
N GLU A 229 10.28 -3.01 -15.61
CA GLU A 229 9.83 -3.63 -16.84
C GLU A 229 8.35 -3.35 -17.12
N ASP A 230 7.90 -3.68 -18.34
CA ASP A 230 6.50 -3.53 -18.73
C ASP A 230 5.55 -4.30 -17.80
N ILE A 231 4.39 -3.70 -17.51
CA ILE A 231 3.28 -4.41 -16.88
C ILE A 231 2.68 -5.35 -17.92
N LEU A 232 2.60 -6.65 -17.58
CA LEU A 232 1.88 -7.62 -18.38
C LEU A 232 0.42 -7.71 -17.92
N TYR A 233 -0.52 -7.81 -18.88
CA TYR A 233 -1.92 -8.02 -18.58
C TYR A 233 -2.61 -8.85 -19.65
N LEU A 234 -3.76 -9.43 -19.32
CA LEU A 234 -4.58 -10.18 -20.27
C LEU A 234 -5.70 -9.31 -20.84
N GLU A 235 -5.84 -9.35 -22.17
CA GLU A 235 -6.98 -8.83 -22.91
C GLU A 235 -7.60 -9.99 -23.71
N GLY A 236 -8.63 -10.62 -23.15
CA GLY A 236 -9.08 -11.93 -23.61
C GLY A 236 -7.95 -12.95 -23.42
N ASP A 237 -7.61 -13.70 -24.47
CA ASP A 237 -6.51 -14.66 -24.46
C ASP A 237 -5.14 -14.05 -24.84
N ALA A 238 -5.11 -12.78 -25.19
CA ALA A 238 -3.89 -12.10 -25.62
C ALA A 238 -3.15 -11.49 -24.42
N VAL A 239 -1.85 -11.79 -24.33
CA VAL A 239 -0.95 -11.10 -23.40
C VAL A 239 -0.58 -9.73 -24.00
N ARG A 240 -0.78 -8.68 -23.25
CA ARG A 240 -0.47 -7.31 -23.62
C ARG A 240 0.61 -6.75 -22.70
N HIS A 241 1.36 -5.80 -23.22
CA HIS A 241 2.42 -5.07 -22.53
C HIS A 241 2.01 -3.62 -22.38
N LEU A 242 2.15 -3.10 -21.16
CA LEU A 242 1.98 -1.68 -20.87
C LEU A 242 3.32 -1.11 -20.41
N PRO A 243 3.97 -0.25 -21.23
CA PRO A 243 5.23 0.35 -20.86
C PRO A 243 5.14 1.16 -19.56
N VAL A 244 6.12 0.98 -18.68
CA VAL A 244 6.29 1.75 -17.46
C VAL A 244 7.14 2.98 -17.77
N LEU A 245 6.74 4.14 -17.22
CA LEU A 245 7.56 5.34 -17.35
C LEU A 245 8.86 5.18 -16.56
N SER A 246 9.99 5.27 -17.25
CA SER A 246 11.30 5.30 -16.58
C SER A 246 11.42 6.61 -15.81
N ILE A 247 11.48 6.51 -14.48
CA ILE A 247 11.73 7.64 -13.59
C ILE A 247 13.00 7.35 -12.79
N VAL A 248 13.85 8.37 -12.63
CA VAL A 248 14.90 8.30 -11.62
C VAL A 248 14.22 8.60 -10.29
N ALA A 249 13.83 7.56 -9.58
CA ALA A 249 13.28 7.67 -8.25
C ALA A 249 14.34 7.28 -7.23
N VAL A 250 14.56 8.14 -6.26
CA VAL A 250 15.17 7.70 -5.00
C VAL A 250 14.03 7.09 -4.20
N ASP A 251 13.88 5.78 -4.28
CA ASP A 251 12.84 5.08 -3.54
C ASP A 251 13.19 5.12 -2.05
N MET A 252 12.51 6.00 -1.36
CA MET A 252 12.63 6.19 0.09
C MET A 252 11.45 5.55 0.83
N ALA A 253 10.49 5.00 0.10
CA ALA A 253 9.32 4.34 0.66
C ALA A 253 9.41 2.83 0.44
N PRO A 254 9.31 2.02 1.50
CA PRO A 254 9.05 0.60 1.32
C PRO A 254 7.67 0.43 0.69
N ALA A 255 7.61 -0.39 -0.32
CA ALA A 255 6.44 -0.96 -0.98
C ALA A 255 5.49 -0.05 -1.78
N THR A 256 5.49 -0.33 -3.02
CA THR A 256 4.47 -0.34 -4.08
C THR A 256 3.42 0.78 -4.10
N PRO A 257 3.77 1.96 -4.65
CA PRO A 257 2.76 2.89 -5.14
C PRO A 257 1.98 2.35 -6.36
N SER A 258 2.45 1.26 -6.97
CA SER A 258 1.94 0.81 -8.27
C SER A 258 0.47 0.42 -8.25
N THR A 259 0.04 -0.29 -7.23
CA THR A 259 -1.33 -0.80 -7.17
C THR A 259 -2.35 0.27 -6.75
N ALA A 260 -2.00 1.17 -5.84
CA ALA A 260 -2.86 2.28 -5.44
C ALA A 260 -3.00 3.36 -6.52
N ALA A 261 -1.93 3.63 -7.28
CA ALA A 261 -1.95 4.60 -8.37
C ALA A 261 -2.79 4.14 -9.58
N LEU A 262 -2.87 2.83 -9.82
CA LEU A 262 -3.68 2.25 -10.89
C LEU A 262 -5.20 2.45 -10.72
N ARG A 263 -5.69 2.90 -9.56
CA ARG A 263 -7.11 2.81 -9.18
C ARG A 263 -7.86 4.10 -9.08
N TRP A 264 -7.19 5.21 -8.99
CA TRP A 264 -7.87 6.46 -8.63
C TRP A 264 -8.80 7.04 -9.69
N ARG A 265 -8.78 6.55 -10.93
CA ARG A 265 -9.64 7.03 -12.01
C ARG A 265 -10.42 5.91 -12.69
N TRP A 266 -11.33 5.28 -11.95
CA TRP A 266 -12.36 4.47 -12.59
C TRP A 266 -13.37 5.40 -13.28
N PRO A 267 -13.55 5.34 -14.62
CA PRO A 267 -14.65 6.04 -15.26
C PRO A 267 -15.94 5.37 -14.82
N LYS A 268 -16.97 6.15 -14.51
CA LYS A 268 -18.35 5.68 -14.43
C LYS A 268 -18.78 5.15 -15.80
N ALA A 269 -18.30 3.98 -16.19
CA ALA A 269 -18.82 3.30 -17.36
C ALA A 269 -20.20 2.78 -17.01
N LYS A 270 -21.20 3.26 -17.71
CA LYS A 270 -22.54 2.71 -17.71
C LYS A 270 -22.42 1.21 -17.97
N ALA A 271 -22.93 0.41 -17.04
CA ALA A 271 -22.88 -1.05 -17.02
C ALA A 271 -23.62 -1.66 -18.23
N LYS A 272 -23.09 -1.60 -19.43
CA LYS A 272 -23.62 -2.30 -20.62
C LYS A 272 -22.58 -2.69 -21.67
N SER A 273 -21.29 -2.61 -21.41
CA SER A 273 -20.30 -3.16 -22.35
C SER A 273 -19.12 -3.76 -21.58
N ARG A 274 -18.67 -4.94 -22.03
CA ARG A 274 -17.43 -5.58 -21.59
C ARG A 274 -16.30 -4.55 -21.66
N PRO A 275 -15.34 -4.52 -20.71
CA PRO A 275 -14.25 -3.55 -20.73
C PRO A 275 -13.45 -3.75 -22.02
N CYS A 276 -13.61 -2.80 -22.94
CA CYS A 276 -12.81 -2.73 -24.15
C CYS A 276 -11.42 -2.21 -23.77
N GLY A 277 -10.36 -2.70 -24.45
CA GLY A 277 -8.93 -2.56 -24.14
C GLY A 277 -8.31 -1.18 -23.95
N LEU A 278 -9.12 -0.12 -23.76
CA LEU A 278 -8.65 1.24 -23.45
C LEU A 278 -8.50 1.51 -21.94
N ALA A 279 -9.13 0.71 -21.08
CA ALA A 279 -9.13 0.92 -19.64
C ALA A 279 -7.74 0.82 -18.99
N PRO A 280 -6.88 -0.17 -19.30
CA PRO A 280 -5.55 -0.29 -18.70
C PRO A 280 -4.60 0.86 -19.08
N ARG A 281 -4.59 1.26 -20.35
CA ARG A 281 -3.73 2.36 -20.83
C ARG A 281 -4.08 3.70 -20.19
N TRP A 282 -5.37 3.97 -20.07
CA TRP A 282 -5.87 5.20 -19.49
C TRP A 282 -5.62 5.25 -17.96
N LEU A 283 -5.76 4.12 -17.26
CA LEU A 283 -5.46 4.00 -15.83
C LEU A 283 -3.98 4.26 -15.54
N ALA A 284 -3.07 3.65 -16.28
CA ALA A 284 -1.64 3.85 -16.10
C ALA A 284 -1.17 5.26 -16.46
N SER A 285 -1.59 5.81 -17.60
CA SER A 285 -1.15 7.14 -18.05
C SER A 285 -1.64 8.27 -17.15
N ASN A 286 -2.89 8.21 -16.68
CA ASN A 286 -3.46 9.27 -15.85
C ASN A 286 -3.01 9.24 -14.38
N ALA A 287 -2.73 8.05 -13.81
CA ALA A 287 -2.18 7.94 -12.48
C ALA A 287 -0.74 8.49 -12.41
N LEU A 288 0.09 8.13 -13.39
CA LEU A 288 1.46 8.61 -13.51
C LEU A 288 1.54 10.11 -13.82
N ASP A 289 0.65 10.61 -14.66
CA ASP A 289 0.59 12.03 -15.07
C ASP A 289 0.10 12.94 -13.91
N SER A 290 -0.78 12.46 -13.04
CA SER A 290 -1.22 13.20 -11.84
C SER A 290 -0.16 13.19 -10.72
N ALA A 291 0.55 12.09 -10.53
CA ALA A 291 1.68 12.01 -9.61
C ALA A 291 2.85 12.90 -10.08
N ALA A 292 3.21 12.85 -11.36
CA ALA A 292 4.27 13.69 -11.94
C ALA A 292 3.92 15.20 -11.90
N ARG A 293 2.66 15.59 -12.08
CA ARG A 293 2.20 16.99 -11.97
C ARG A 293 2.25 17.51 -10.54
N ARG A 294 2.03 16.69 -9.53
CA ARG A 294 2.17 17.11 -8.12
C ARG A 294 3.62 17.23 -7.69
N VAL A 295 4.50 16.32 -8.10
CA VAL A 295 5.94 16.42 -7.86
C VAL A 295 6.51 17.70 -8.48
N ARG A 296 6.06 18.11 -9.68
CA ARG A 296 6.45 19.39 -10.30
C ARG A 296 5.87 20.62 -9.61
N ARG A 297 4.72 20.53 -8.92
CA ARG A 297 4.12 21.66 -8.17
C ARG A 297 4.69 21.81 -6.75
N SER A 298 5.31 20.78 -6.20
CA SER A 298 6.01 20.81 -4.91
C SER A 298 7.52 21.09 -5.03
N GLY A 299 8.01 21.48 -6.20
CA GLY A 299 9.36 21.99 -6.40
C GLY A 299 9.60 23.21 -5.51
N PRO A 300 10.85 23.45 -5.08
CA PRO A 300 11.17 24.35 -3.98
C PRO A 300 10.75 25.78 -4.29
N ARG A 301 9.69 26.25 -3.65
CA ARG A 301 9.43 27.66 -3.49
C ARG A 301 10.27 28.17 -2.34
N SER A 302 11.14 29.10 -2.71
CA SER A 302 11.84 30.09 -1.87
C SER A 302 12.86 29.58 -0.87
N ARG A 303 14.08 30.03 -1.13
CA ARG A 303 15.14 30.29 -0.17
C ARG A 303 14.58 31.09 1.02
N HIS A 304 14.37 30.41 2.15
CA HIS A 304 14.39 31.08 3.43
C HIS A 304 15.57 30.51 4.22
N SER A 305 16.54 31.38 4.40
CA SER A 305 17.68 31.21 5.26
C SER A 305 17.23 30.77 6.66
N LEU A 306 17.62 29.58 7.07
CA LEU A 306 17.52 29.14 8.46
C LEU A 306 18.49 29.95 9.30
N PRO A 307 18.08 30.47 10.47
CA PRO A 307 18.98 31.15 11.36
C PRO A 307 19.97 30.16 11.96
N LYS A 308 21.25 30.45 11.79
CA LYS A 308 22.35 29.81 12.52
C LYS A 308 22.30 30.28 13.98
N SER A 309 21.62 29.57 14.86
CA SER A 309 21.90 29.63 16.31
C SER A 309 20.96 28.68 17.06
N ALA A 310 21.50 27.61 17.59
CA ALA A 310 21.17 26.94 18.84
C ALA A 310 21.67 25.48 18.88
N TYR A 311 22.95 25.26 18.63
CA TYR A 311 23.61 24.07 19.16
C TYR A 311 24.58 24.54 20.26
N ARG A 312 24.07 24.73 21.47
CA ARG A 312 24.90 24.82 22.69
C ARG A 312 25.28 23.39 23.07
N ARG A 313 26.57 23.08 22.97
CA ARG A 313 27.18 21.91 23.61
C ARG A 313 27.01 22.04 25.14
N PRO A 314 26.62 21.02 25.88
CA PRO A 314 26.82 20.99 27.32
C PRO A 314 28.31 20.76 27.60
N CYS A 315 28.88 21.61 28.39
CA CYS A 315 30.24 21.52 28.92
C CYS A 315 30.40 20.27 29.78
N LEU A 316 31.38 19.46 29.44
CA LEU A 316 31.97 18.49 30.34
C LEU A 316 32.80 19.27 31.36
N ASN A 317 32.39 19.29 32.60
CA ASN A 317 33.26 19.58 33.72
C ASN A 317 32.96 18.63 34.89
N GLY A 318 33.98 17.96 35.29
CA GLY A 318 34.16 17.62 36.72
C GLY A 318 34.21 16.15 37.07
N ARG A 319 35.43 15.60 37.01
CA ARG A 319 36.06 14.75 38.07
C ARG A 319 35.14 13.80 38.86
N ASN A 320 35.39 12.47 38.75
CA ASN A 320 35.86 11.66 39.86
C ASN A 320 36.10 10.18 39.49
N ARG A 321 37.28 9.76 39.83
CA ARG A 321 37.90 8.49 40.27
C ARG A 321 37.21 7.13 40.08
N PRO A 322 38.04 6.11 39.87
CA PRO A 322 37.59 4.73 39.61
C PRO A 322 37.31 4.02 40.93
N SER A 323 36.28 3.17 40.93
CA SER A 323 36.12 2.12 41.93
C SER A 323 36.12 0.74 41.26
N ASN A 324 37.08 -0.06 41.71
CA ASN A 324 37.24 -1.52 41.50
C ASN A 324 35.92 -2.25 41.68
N TYR A 325 35.64 -3.16 40.75
CA TYR A 325 35.03 -4.45 41.10
C TYR A 325 35.69 -5.57 40.29
N ARG A 326 36.03 -6.59 41.03
CA ARG A 326 36.67 -7.87 40.64
C ARG A 326 35.78 -8.64 39.66
#